data_0479c40743951413287fc11c1e6078f0
#
_entry.id   0479c40743951413287fc11c1e6078f0
#
_cell.length_a   1.000
_cell.length_b   1.000
_cell.length_c   1.000
_cell.angle_alpha   90.00
_cell.angle_beta   90.00
_cell.angle_gamma   90.00
#
_symmetry.space_group_name_H-M   'P 1'
#
loop_
_entity.id
_entity.type
_entity.pdbx_description
1 polymer ?
#
loop_
_entity_poly.entity_id
_entity_poly.type
_entity_poly.pdbx_seq_one_letter_code
_entity_poly.pdbx_strand_id
1 'polypeptide(L)'
;MNVSIDLETNYAELVLDVGRVTLGENSRKKMKDSKLRKKQNESVSRAVCALLNSGGGVIKAEIENEDYSYTKDGIGLDLEHSFSNMLLFVPEYLDFMQNGNYFLIFVKSWSVNTSGLRITTLSSNLYKRDITSAKVMNAAAALQFLKDTKKTRGRLYLRPELLARRPRVDIQEESNMKALARGFFDRTELDREEKLTFTESTHVEIKNFSTEKLLQRIKEILPQYVSAFANTDGGYLFIGLNEDKEIIGFKAEMSDLDKLEREIEKSIKKMPVHHFCMERKNINYSCKFLGVYDKGSLCGYVCALRVERFCCAVFAKEPDSWHVKDNRVMQLTRKEWIQFMVEAEPRLSGRITYTPENLSRKLFLQHEGLQQLIYEEMGSVSKGSLIFSRSWSLDLGLQENHKVLCDALLISQDNPPVLYTFHMVQDEEFKGYSTQTAQTLKQKLGQIGGYTKKVCVMTKIFYLSREGKTSCQYDLRLQVIYPESYYFTSTQTRKDLLKALFKALKRLESVRDQFAFASVSQIISIDCFQKNDKKMFKYC
;
A
#
# COMPACT_ATOMS: atom_id res chain seq x y z
N MET A 1 -15.55 -24.42 4.45
CA MET A 1 -14.91 -24.32 5.78
C MET A 1 -14.99 -22.86 6.18
N ASN A 2 -15.50 -22.60 7.36
CA ASN A 2 -15.52 -21.26 7.93
C ASN A 2 -14.40 -21.21 8.95
N VAL A 3 -13.55 -20.20 8.87
CA VAL A 3 -12.55 -19.91 9.91
C VAL A 3 -13.30 -19.37 11.11
N SER A 4 -13.14 -20.02 12.27
CA SER A 4 -13.76 -19.61 13.54
C SER A 4 -12.70 -19.30 14.59
N ILE A 5 -13.08 -18.56 15.63
CA ILE A 5 -12.21 -18.30 16.77
C ILE A 5 -12.41 -19.42 17.79
N ASP A 6 -11.31 -20.04 18.23
CA ASP A 6 -11.30 -21.01 19.32
C ASP A 6 -11.25 -20.26 20.66
N LEU A 7 -12.38 -20.22 21.35
CA LEU A 7 -12.51 -19.55 22.65
C LEU A 7 -12.14 -20.47 23.84
N GLU A 8 -12.01 -21.77 23.60
CA GLU A 8 -11.68 -22.76 24.63
C GLU A 8 -10.18 -23.09 24.69
N THR A 9 -9.38 -22.29 24.03
CA THR A 9 -7.95 -22.51 23.94
C THR A 9 -7.21 -22.15 25.24
N ASN A 10 -6.15 -22.90 25.56
CA ASN A 10 -5.21 -22.58 26.65
C ASN A 10 -4.10 -21.61 26.21
N TYR A 11 -4.03 -21.24 24.93
CA TYR A 11 -3.08 -20.25 24.45
C TYR A 11 -3.53 -18.85 24.87
N ALA A 12 -2.59 -18.07 25.42
CA ALA A 12 -2.82 -16.65 25.74
C ALA A 12 -2.75 -15.76 24.49
N GLU A 13 -3.28 -16.26 23.36
CA GLU A 13 -3.23 -15.65 22.03
C GLU A 13 -4.55 -15.87 21.29
N LEU A 14 -4.75 -15.11 20.22
CA LEU A 14 -5.89 -15.32 19.32
C LEU A 14 -5.69 -16.64 18.56
N VAL A 15 -6.58 -17.58 18.74
CA VAL A 15 -6.55 -18.88 18.04
C VAL A 15 -7.67 -18.95 17.01
N LEU A 16 -7.31 -19.21 15.75
CA LEU A 16 -8.23 -19.44 14.65
C LEU A 16 -8.30 -20.92 14.30
N ASP A 17 -9.49 -21.51 14.37
CA ASP A 17 -9.76 -22.89 13.93
C ASP A 17 -10.18 -22.88 12.45
N VAL A 18 -9.45 -23.61 11.62
CA VAL A 18 -9.71 -23.77 10.18
C VAL A 18 -10.37 -25.11 9.84
N GLY A 19 -10.67 -25.92 10.84
CA GLY A 19 -11.26 -27.25 10.70
C GLY A 19 -10.28 -28.29 10.17
N ARG A 20 -10.79 -29.30 9.49
CA ARG A 20 -9.99 -30.42 8.97
C ARG A 20 -9.19 -30.04 7.75
N VAL A 21 -7.90 -30.36 7.76
CA VAL A 21 -6.97 -30.10 6.66
C VAL A 21 -6.13 -31.33 6.37
N THR A 22 -6.13 -31.77 5.13
CA THR A 22 -5.20 -32.79 4.64
C THR A 22 -3.83 -32.13 4.48
N LEU A 23 -2.80 -32.68 5.09
CA LEU A 23 -1.42 -32.17 5.07
C LEU A 23 -0.48 -33.16 4.37
N GLY A 24 0.71 -32.66 4.01
CA GLY A 24 1.75 -33.44 3.34
C GLY A 24 1.60 -33.47 1.83
N GLU A 25 2.71 -33.33 1.13
CA GLU A 25 2.76 -33.19 -0.32
C GLU A 25 2.08 -34.34 -1.06
N ASN A 26 2.41 -35.59 -0.69
CA ASN A 26 1.86 -36.78 -1.34
C ASN A 26 0.35 -36.93 -1.12
N SER A 27 -0.13 -36.66 0.12
CA SER A 27 -1.54 -36.76 0.46
C SER A 27 -2.34 -35.69 -0.26
N ARG A 28 -1.86 -34.45 -0.30
CA ARG A 28 -2.51 -33.34 -1.01
C ARG A 28 -2.55 -33.54 -2.52
N LYS A 29 -1.48 -34.09 -3.15
CA LYS A 29 -1.49 -34.45 -4.57
C LYS A 29 -2.50 -35.54 -4.91
N LYS A 30 -2.69 -36.51 -4.02
CA LYS A 30 -3.62 -37.63 -4.18
C LYS A 30 -5.09 -37.27 -3.90
N MET A 31 -5.37 -36.06 -3.39
CA MET A 31 -6.75 -35.64 -3.16
C MET A 31 -7.56 -35.65 -4.46
N LYS A 32 -8.58 -36.52 -4.53
CA LYS A 32 -9.48 -36.64 -5.69
C LYS A 32 -10.33 -35.36 -5.88
N ASP A 33 -10.73 -34.75 -4.78
CA ASP A 33 -11.52 -33.51 -4.81
C ASP A 33 -10.60 -32.28 -4.83
N SER A 34 -10.33 -31.78 -6.04
CA SER A 34 -9.55 -30.56 -6.24
C SER A 34 -10.22 -29.30 -5.66
N LYS A 35 -11.57 -29.30 -5.55
CA LYS A 35 -12.31 -28.16 -4.96
C LYS A 35 -12.12 -28.13 -3.45
N LEU A 36 -12.12 -29.29 -2.79
CA LEU A 36 -11.86 -29.39 -1.36
C LEU A 36 -10.43 -28.92 -1.05
N ARG A 37 -9.44 -29.41 -1.81
CA ARG A 37 -8.04 -28.99 -1.66
C ARG A 37 -7.89 -27.46 -1.77
N LYS A 38 -8.51 -26.87 -2.79
CA LYS A 38 -8.50 -25.40 -2.99
C LYS A 38 -9.16 -24.68 -1.82
N LYS A 39 -10.30 -25.18 -1.33
CA LYS A 39 -11.03 -24.60 -0.20
C LYS A 39 -10.24 -24.66 1.11
N GLN A 40 -9.53 -25.75 1.38
CA GLN A 40 -8.62 -25.88 2.53
C GLN A 40 -7.49 -24.83 2.43
N ASN A 41 -6.85 -24.73 1.25
CA ASN A 41 -5.79 -23.75 1.00
C ASN A 41 -6.29 -22.29 1.21
N GLU A 42 -7.44 -21.94 0.66
CA GLU A 42 -8.06 -20.62 0.85
C GLU A 42 -8.36 -20.33 2.33
N SER A 43 -8.87 -21.33 3.09
CA SER A 43 -9.18 -21.14 4.50
C SER A 43 -7.93 -20.87 5.34
N VAL A 44 -6.87 -21.66 5.13
CA VAL A 44 -5.59 -21.47 5.83
C VAL A 44 -4.96 -20.12 5.46
N SER A 45 -4.93 -19.78 4.17
CA SER A 45 -4.35 -18.50 3.70
C SER A 45 -5.10 -17.29 4.25
N ARG A 46 -6.43 -17.34 4.33
CA ARG A 46 -7.27 -16.29 4.95
C ARG A 46 -6.98 -16.16 6.45
N ALA A 47 -6.83 -17.27 7.16
CA ALA A 47 -6.51 -17.26 8.58
C ALA A 47 -5.11 -16.64 8.82
N VAL A 48 -4.10 -17.01 8.03
CA VAL A 48 -2.76 -16.40 8.09
C VAL A 48 -2.85 -14.89 7.83
N CYS A 49 -3.51 -14.47 6.75
CA CYS A 49 -3.70 -13.05 6.42
C CYS A 49 -4.41 -12.30 7.56
N ALA A 50 -5.47 -12.88 8.12
CA ALA A 50 -6.24 -12.27 9.20
C ALA A 50 -5.39 -12.08 10.47
N LEU A 51 -4.61 -13.09 10.89
CA LEU A 51 -3.74 -12.99 12.05
C LEU A 51 -2.58 -12.00 11.84
N LEU A 52 -1.91 -12.03 10.68
CA LEU A 52 -0.89 -11.04 10.33
C LEU A 52 -1.42 -9.60 10.50
N ASN A 53 -2.64 -9.34 10.04
CA ASN A 53 -3.27 -8.02 10.11
C ASN A 53 -3.90 -7.69 11.48
N SER A 54 -3.93 -8.65 12.41
CA SER A 54 -4.60 -8.51 13.73
C SER A 54 -3.68 -8.69 14.93
N GLY A 55 -2.36 -8.60 14.71
CA GLY A 55 -1.39 -8.66 15.81
C GLY A 55 -0.77 -10.03 16.05
N GLY A 56 -1.01 -11.02 15.17
CA GLY A 56 -0.50 -12.38 15.29
C GLY A 56 -1.49 -13.32 15.98
N GLY A 57 -1.04 -14.55 16.24
CA GLY A 57 -1.84 -15.58 16.91
C GLY A 57 -1.50 -16.99 16.43
N VAL A 58 -2.40 -17.93 16.62
CA VAL A 58 -2.22 -19.35 16.28
C VAL A 58 -3.36 -19.82 15.38
N ILE A 59 -3.02 -20.55 14.33
CA ILE A 59 -4.00 -21.30 13.53
C ILE A 59 -3.96 -22.75 13.99
N LYS A 60 -5.15 -23.29 14.31
CA LYS A 60 -5.37 -24.67 14.66
C LYS A 60 -6.07 -25.38 13.51
N ALA A 61 -5.44 -26.41 12.97
CA ALA A 61 -6.01 -27.28 11.95
C ALA A 61 -6.07 -28.71 12.48
N GLU A 62 -7.24 -29.35 12.38
CA GLU A 62 -7.37 -30.78 12.65
C GLU A 62 -6.79 -31.57 11.45
N ILE A 63 -5.87 -32.49 11.71
CA ILE A 63 -5.23 -33.30 10.67
C ILE A 63 -6.22 -34.35 10.17
N GLU A 64 -6.52 -34.34 8.87
CA GLU A 64 -7.51 -35.24 8.26
C GLU A 64 -6.92 -36.61 7.93
N ASN A 65 -5.62 -36.68 7.61
CA ASN A 65 -4.95 -37.93 7.25
C ASN A 65 -4.22 -38.56 8.45
N GLU A 66 -4.64 -39.80 8.81
CA GLU A 66 -4.25 -40.50 10.05
C GLU A 66 -2.74 -40.75 10.20
N ASP A 67 -2.02 -41.04 9.10
CA ASP A 67 -0.59 -41.36 9.12
C ASP A 67 0.34 -40.13 8.92
N TYR A 68 -0.18 -38.93 9.07
CA TYR A 68 0.59 -37.71 8.84
C TYR A 68 1.66 -37.49 9.92
N SER A 69 2.86 -37.16 9.45
CA SER A 69 3.96 -36.69 10.30
C SER A 69 4.63 -35.48 9.66
N TYR A 70 4.60 -34.34 10.36
CA TYR A 70 5.18 -33.10 9.84
C TYR A 70 6.66 -33.23 9.43
N THR A 71 7.44 -33.95 10.21
CA THR A 71 8.87 -34.16 9.93
C THR A 71 9.16 -34.99 8.70
N LYS A 72 8.20 -35.82 8.26
CA LYS A 72 8.33 -36.69 7.08
C LYS A 72 7.65 -36.12 5.85
N ASP A 73 6.49 -35.51 6.03
CA ASP A 73 5.55 -35.22 4.94
C ASP A 73 5.50 -33.73 4.59
N GLY A 74 6.01 -32.84 5.47
CA GLY A 74 5.88 -31.39 5.32
C GLY A 74 4.42 -30.90 5.31
N ILE A 75 4.19 -29.67 4.91
CA ILE A 75 2.81 -29.11 4.88
C ILE A 75 2.11 -29.30 3.52
N GLY A 76 2.87 -29.41 2.45
CA GLY A 76 2.41 -29.50 1.06
C GLY A 76 2.74 -28.25 0.25
N LEU A 77 3.28 -28.43 -0.97
CA LEU A 77 3.78 -27.34 -1.82
C LEU A 77 2.73 -26.28 -2.16
N ASP A 78 1.46 -26.64 -2.28
CA ASP A 78 0.40 -25.69 -2.60
C ASP A 78 0.12 -24.72 -1.43
N LEU A 79 0.26 -25.17 -0.19
CA LEU A 79 0.21 -24.29 0.99
C LEU A 79 1.45 -23.42 1.10
N GLU A 80 2.64 -24.02 0.90
CA GLU A 80 3.91 -23.27 0.89
C GLU A 80 3.92 -22.15 -0.16
N HIS A 81 3.46 -22.44 -1.38
CA HIS A 81 3.31 -21.43 -2.43
C HIS A 81 2.34 -20.32 -2.03
N SER A 82 1.24 -20.66 -1.36
CA SER A 82 0.29 -19.63 -0.89
C SER A 82 0.93 -18.70 0.15
N PHE A 83 1.74 -19.24 1.06
CA PHE A 83 2.46 -18.43 2.03
C PHE A 83 3.55 -17.58 1.37
N SER A 84 4.32 -18.14 0.43
CA SER A 84 5.36 -17.43 -0.32
C SER A 84 4.81 -16.32 -1.21
N ASN A 85 3.59 -16.46 -1.72
CA ASN A 85 2.91 -15.39 -2.48
C ASN A 85 2.50 -14.21 -1.59
N MET A 86 2.30 -14.44 -0.30
CA MET A 86 1.88 -13.43 0.67
C MET A 86 3.07 -12.84 1.44
N LEU A 87 4.10 -13.64 1.70
CA LEU A 87 5.24 -13.33 2.55
C LEU A 87 6.55 -13.41 1.76
N LEU A 88 7.41 -12.39 1.85
CA LEU A 88 8.75 -12.42 1.24
C LEU A 88 9.63 -13.49 1.90
N PHE A 89 9.52 -13.65 3.23
CA PHE A 89 10.27 -14.64 4.03
C PHE A 89 9.31 -15.32 5.00
N VAL A 90 8.84 -16.52 4.65
CA VAL A 90 7.88 -17.28 5.44
C VAL A 90 8.37 -17.55 6.87
N PRO A 91 9.64 -17.98 7.11
CA PRO A 91 10.14 -18.27 8.47
C PRO A 91 10.20 -17.05 9.40
N GLU A 92 10.15 -15.82 8.87
CA GLU A 92 10.09 -14.64 9.73
C GLU A 92 8.73 -14.46 10.41
N TYR A 93 7.67 -15.02 9.81
CA TYR A 93 6.29 -14.80 10.22
C TYR A 93 5.58 -16.05 10.70
N LEU A 94 5.98 -17.22 10.21
CA LEU A 94 5.28 -18.49 10.48
C LEU A 94 6.23 -19.51 11.12
N ASP A 95 5.79 -20.09 12.24
CA ASP A 95 6.38 -21.27 12.85
C ASP A 95 5.34 -22.39 12.84
N PHE A 96 5.80 -23.64 12.66
CA PHE A 96 4.93 -24.81 12.49
C PHE A 96 5.17 -25.85 13.58
N MET A 97 4.09 -26.44 14.10
CA MET A 97 4.17 -27.49 15.12
C MET A 97 3.03 -28.50 14.94
N GLN A 98 3.35 -29.76 15.00
CA GLN A 98 2.35 -30.82 15.14
C GLN A 98 2.19 -31.18 16.62
N ASN A 99 0.94 -31.19 17.11
CA ASN A 99 0.59 -31.60 18.45
C ASN A 99 -0.58 -32.59 18.40
N GLY A 100 -0.27 -33.88 18.50
CA GLY A 100 -1.25 -34.98 18.32
C GLY A 100 -1.93 -34.89 16.96
N ASN A 101 -3.26 -34.81 16.97
CA ASN A 101 -4.10 -34.73 15.77
C ASN A 101 -4.26 -33.29 15.26
N TYR A 102 -3.55 -32.33 15.84
CA TYR A 102 -3.63 -30.94 15.42
C TYR A 102 -2.31 -30.46 14.83
N PHE A 103 -2.44 -29.67 13.77
CA PHE A 103 -1.35 -28.91 13.20
C PHE A 103 -1.53 -27.43 13.56
N LEU A 104 -0.51 -26.85 14.17
CA LEU A 104 -0.52 -25.50 14.67
C LEU A 104 0.43 -24.63 13.84
N ILE A 105 -0.07 -23.49 13.40
CA ILE A 105 0.74 -22.46 12.70
C ILE A 105 0.75 -21.22 13.58
N PHE A 106 1.92 -20.90 14.12
CA PHE A 106 2.13 -19.69 14.92
C PHE A 106 2.43 -18.53 13.98
N VAL A 107 1.58 -17.53 14.00
CA VAL A 107 1.64 -16.38 13.11
C VAL A 107 2.09 -15.16 13.91
N LYS A 108 3.22 -14.57 13.51
CA LYS A 108 3.72 -13.32 14.11
C LYS A 108 2.97 -12.11 13.58
N SER A 109 2.95 -11.04 14.35
CA SER A 109 2.36 -9.78 13.92
C SER A 109 3.05 -9.24 12.66
N TRP A 110 2.27 -8.72 11.71
CA TRP A 110 2.81 -8.09 10.51
C TRP A 110 3.69 -6.89 10.84
N SER A 111 4.87 -6.82 10.22
CA SER A 111 5.82 -5.73 10.41
C SER A 111 5.87 -4.82 9.18
N VAL A 112 5.53 -3.56 9.38
CA VAL A 112 5.63 -2.52 8.36
C VAL A 112 7.10 -2.29 7.95
N ASN A 113 8.04 -2.55 8.85
CA ASN A 113 9.46 -2.28 8.63
C ASN A 113 10.09 -3.16 7.56
N THR A 114 9.53 -4.36 7.32
CA THR A 114 10.08 -5.33 6.38
C THR A 114 9.57 -5.10 4.95
N SER A 115 8.33 -4.64 4.79
CA SER A 115 7.68 -4.57 3.47
C SER A 115 7.29 -3.16 3.03
N GLY A 116 7.33 -2.17 3.92
CA GLY A 116 6.78 -0.83 3.68
C GLY A 116 5.25 -0.80 3.57
N LEU A 117 4.59 -1.96 3.71
CA LEU A 117 3.14 -2.13 3.65
C LEU A 117 2.58 -2.29 5.07
N ARG A 118 1.42 -1.72 5.32
CA ARG A 118 0.79 -1.77 6.66
C ARG A 118 -0.03 -3.00 6.91
N ILE A 119 -0.53 -3.57 5.84
CA ILE A 119 -1.35 -4.78 5.86
C ILE A 119 -0.87 -5.73 4.79
N THR A 120 -1.01 -7.01 5.08
CA THR A 120 -0.84 -8.05 4.08
C THR A 120 -2.14 -8.26 3.30
N THR A 121 -2.01 -8.71 2.07
CA THR A 121 -3.13 -8.87 1.13
C THR A 121 -2.87 -10.09 0.26
N LEU A 122 -3.85 -10.99 0.18
CA LEU A 122 -3.78 -12.17 -0.70
C LEU A 122 -3.89 -11.78 -2.18
N SER A 123 -4.78 -10.84 -2.48
CA SER A 123 -4.93 -10.24 -3.81
C SER A 123 -5.49 -8.83 -3.70
N SER A 124 -4.87 -7.87 -4.37
CA SER A 124 -5.41 -6.51 -4.45
C SER A 124 -6.69 -6.45 -5.28
N ASN A 125 -6.90 -7.43 -6.17
CA ASN A 125 -7.94 -7.43 -7.20
C ASN A 125 -7.96 -6.16 -8.10
N LEU A 126 -6.84 -5.43 -8.09
CA LEU A 126 -6.53 -4.38 -9.06
C LEU A 126 -5.70 -5.00 -10.18
N TYR A 127 -6.18 -4.94 -11.41
CA TYR A 127 -5.48 -5.47 -12.56
C TYR A 127 -4.91 -4.33 -13.42
N LYS A 128 -3.82 -4.62 -14.11
CA LYS A 128 -3.17 -3.75 -15.08
C LYS A 128 -2.77 -4.56 -16.30
N ARG A 129 -2.75 -3.94 -17.46
CA ARG A 129 -2.19 -4.60 -18.67
C ARG A 129 -0.67 -4.66 -18.56
N ASP A 130 -0.14 -5.83 -18.87
CA ASP A 130 1.30 -6.08 -18.97
C ASP A 130 1.55 -6.76 -20.32
N ILE A 131 1.76 -5.94 -21.35
CA ILE A 131 1.84 -6.32 -22.76
C ILE A 131 0.59 -7.12 -23.16
N THR A 132 0.67 -8.44 -23.25
CA THR A 132 -0.41 -9.32 -23.72
C THR A 132 -1.27 -9.93 -22.62
N SER A 133 -1.05 -9.58 -21.36
CA SER A 133 -1.77 -10.19 -20.23
C SER A 133 -2.38 -9.18 -19.27
N ALA A 134 -3.47 -9.57 -18.62
CA ALA A 134 -4.02 -8.85 -17.48
C ALA A 134 -3.40 -9.41 -16.19
N LYS A 135 -2.51 -8.64 -15.55
CA LYS A 135 -1.85 -9.04 -14.29
C LYS A 135 -2.45 -8.33 -13.10
N VAL A 136 -2.70 -9.08 -12.03
CA VAL A 136 -3.05 -8.51 -10.74
C VAL A 136 -1.85 -7.76 -10.17
N MET A 137 -2.06 -6.54 -9.70
CA MET A 137 -1.02 -5.80 -8.99
C MET A 137 -0.79 -6.44 -7.63
N ASN A 138 0.46 -6.73 -7.28
CA ASN A 138 0.79 -7.07 -5.89
C ASN A 138 0.54 -5.86 -4.98
N ALA A 139 0.57 -6.06 -3.67
CA ALA A 139 0.21 -5.02 -2.71
C ALA A 139 1.09 -3.74 -2.85
N ALA A 140 2.38 -3.87 -3.14
CA ALA A 140 3.28 -2.73 -3.33
C ALA A 140 2.95 -1.93 -4.62
N ALA A 141 2.74 -2.63 -5.74
CA ALA A 141 2.34 -2.00 -7.00
C ALA A 141 0.95 -1.35 -6.89
N ALA A 142 0.01 -1.98 -6.18
CA ALA A 142 -1.30 -1.42 -5.90
C ALA A 142 -1.22 -0.16 -5.04
N LEU A 143 -0.38 -0.15 -4.00
CA LEU A 143 -0.12 1.04 -3.19
C LEU A 143 0.41 2.19 -4.03
N GLN A 144 1.42 1.93 -4.87
CA GLN A 144 1.99 2.97 -5.74
C GLN A 144 0.94 3.50 -6.71
N PHE A 145 0.19 2.62 -7.38
CA PHE A 145 -0.89 3.00 -8.29
C PHE A 145 -1.95 3.88 -7.60
N LEU A 146 -2.39 3.52 -6.39
CA LEU A 146 -3.37 4.29 -5.63
C LEU A 146 -2.83 5.65 -5.19
N LYS A 147 -1.56 5.74 -4.77
CA LYS A 147 -0.89 7.00 -4.43
C LYS A 147 -0.81 7.93 -5.64
N ASP A 148 -0.39 7.41 -6.79
CA ASP A 148 -0.29 8.20 -8.03
C ASP A 148 -1.68 8.69 -8.48
N THR A 149 -2.70 7.83 -8.42
CA THR A 149 -4.07 8.20 -8.74
C THR A 149 -4.64 9.24 -7.78
N LYS A 150 -4.33 9.13 -6.47
CA LYS A 150 -4.71 10.13 -5.46
C LYS A 150 -4.01 11.46 -5.70
N LYS A 151 -2.70 11.45 -5.99
CA LYS A 151 -1.90 12.66 -6.27
C LYS A 151 -2.44 13.43 -7.48
N THR A 152 -2.86 12.73 -8.53
CA THR A 152 -3.46 13.35 -9.71
C THR A 152 -4.91 13.78 -9.50
N ARG A 153 -5.53 13.44 -8.35
CA ARG A 153 -6.96 13.64 -8.06
C ARG A 153 -7.87 13.13 -9.18
N GLY A 154 -7.50 12.01 -9.78
CA GLY A 154 -8.20 11.44 -10.92
C GLY A 154 -8.08 12.22 -12.23
N ARG A 155 -7.23 13.24 -12.32
CA ARG A 155 -6.93 13.89 -13.59
C ARG A 155 -6.14 12.92 -14.46
N LEU A 156 -6.64 12.64 -15.62
CA LEU A 156 -5.94 11.84 -16.61
C LEU A 156 -4.69 12.63 -17.03
N TYR A 157 -3.52 12.10 -16.66
CA TYR A 157 -2.27 12.65 -17.18
C TYR A 157 -2.19 12.27 -18.67
N LEU A 158 -2.52 13.23 -19.52
CA LEU A 158 -2.20 13.11 -20.94
C LEU A 158 -0.68 13.14 -21.03
N ARG A 159 -0.04 12.01 -21.37
CA ARG A 159 1.35 12.05 -21.82
C ARG A 159 1.42 13.10 -22.92
N PRO A 160 2.33 14.10 -22.83
CA PRO A 160 2.56 14.97 -23.95
C PRO A 160 2.88 14.06 -25.14
N GLU A 161 2.05 14.10 -26.17
CA GLU A 161 2.45 13.51 -27.45
C GLU A 161 3.74 14.20 -27.81
N LEU A 162 4.83 13.47 -27.80
CA LEU A 162 6.10 13.92 -28.34
C LEU A 162 5.86 14.09 -29.84
N LEU A 163 5.52 15.32 -30.23
CA LEU A 163 5.50 15.78 -31.61
C LEU A 163 6.95 15.81 -32.15
N ALA A 164 7.57 14.64 -32.21
CA ALA A 164 8.78 14.43 -32.97
C ALA A 164 8.35 13.91 -34.35
N ARG A 165 8.48 14.79 -35.35
CA ARG A 165 8.51 14.37 -36.76
C ARG A 165 9.69 13.41 -36.93
N ARG A 166 9.44 12.11 -36.70
CA ARG A 166 10.39 11.06 -37.08
C ARG A 166 10.20 10.70 -38.54
N PRO A 167 11.29 10.41 -39.29
CA PRO A 167 11.18 9.86 -40.64
C PRO A 167 10.40 8.55 -40.55
N ARG A 168 9.59 8.27 -41.59
CA ARG A 168 8.84 7.01 -41.74
C ARG A 168 9.80 5.82 -41.79
N VAL A 169 10.03 5.23 -40.64
CA VAL A 169 10.51 3.86 -40.53
C VAL A 169 9.27 3.05 -40.15
N ASP A 170 9.06 1.91 -40.81
CA ASP A 170 7.95 0.98 -40.49
C ASP A 170 8.17 0.33 -39.11
N ILE A 171 8.11 1.14 -38.07
CA ILE A 171 8.06 0.68 -36.70
C ILE A 171 6.58 0.51 -36.36
N GLN A 172 6.13 -0.73 -36.24
CA GLN A 172 4.80 -1.03 -35.70
C GLN A 172 4.81 -0.70 -34.20
N GLU A 173 4.28 0.46 -33.86
CA GLU A 173 4.16 0.91 -32.48
C GLU A 173 2.85 0.37 -31.87
N GLU A 174 2.78 0.25 -30.52
CA GLU A 174 1.57 -0.11 -29.76
C GLU A 174 0.36 0.76 -30.11
N SER A 175 0.57 2.04 -30.47
CA SER A 175 -0.44 2.95 -30.97
C SER A 175 -1.11 2.46 -32.26
N ASN A 176 -0.34 1.80 -33.17
CA ASN A 176 -0.87 1.22 -34.40
C ASN A 176 -1.77 0.02 -34.11
N MET A 177 -1.41 -0.83 -33.14
CA MET A 177 -2.26 -1.95 -32.71
C MET A 177 -3.61 -1.46 -32.17
N LYS A 178 -3.60 -0.39 -31.37
CA LYS A 178 -4.82 0.24 -30.87
C LYS A 178 -5.68 0.82 -32.00
N ALA A 179 -5.06 1.44 -33.02
CA ALA A 179 -5.77 1.98 -34.18
C ALA A 179 -6.39 0.89 -35.03
N LEU A 180 -5.67 -0.21 -35.31
CA LEU A 180 -6.18 -1.36 -36.06
C LEU A 180 -7.34 -2.04 -35.32
N ALA A 181 -7.22 -2.25 -34.02
CA ALA A 181 -8.30 -2.80 -33.19
C ALA A 181 -9.52 -1.87 -33.15
N ARG A 182 -9.33 -0.54 -33.17
CA ARG A 182 -10.43 0.42 -33.29
C ARG A 182 -11.14 0.27 -34.63
N GLY A 183 -10.40 0.22 -35.74
CA GLY A 183 -10.99 0.01 -37.06
C GLY A 183 -11.79 -1.29 -37.15
N PHE A 184 -11.26 -2.36 -36.54
CA PHE A 184 -11.99 -3.64 -36.45
C PHE A 184 -13.24 -3.52 -35.57
N PHE A 185 -13.15 -2.85 -34.44
CA PHE A 185 -14.29 -2.60 -33.55
C PHE A 185 -15.38 -1.79 -34.25
N ASP A 186 -15.05 -0.85 -35.13
CA ASP A 186 -16.03 0.03 -35.79
C ASP A 186 -16.83 -0.68 -36.88
N ARG A 187 -16.46 -1.90 -37.28
CA ARG A 187 -17.18 -2.74 -38.25
C ARG A 187 -18.50 -3.28 -37.67
N THR A 188 -19.37 -3.75 -38.56
CA THR A 188 -20.63 -4.44 -38.24
C THR A 188 -20.61 -5.90 -38.69
N GLU A 189 -19.85 -6.20 -39.73
CA GLU A 189 -19.76 -7.50 -40.38
C GLU A 189 -18.30 -7.92 -40.54
N LEU A 190 -18.04 -9.19 -40.43
CA LEU A 190 -16.74 -9.82 -40.56
C LEU A 190 -16.83 -10.98 -41.55
N ASP A 191 -15.80 -11.15 -42.38
CA ASP A 191 -15.65 -12.32 -43.22
C ASP A 191 -14.84 -13.38 -42.48
N ARG A 192 -15.32 -14.62 -42.43
CA ARG A 192 -14.67 -15.74 -41.77
C ARG A 192 -13.29 -16.08 -42.33
N GLU A 193 -13.11 -15.88 -43.65
CA GLU A 193 -11.83 -16.17 -44.33
C GLU A 193 -10.78 -15.07 -44.11
N GLU A 194 -11.19 -13.91 -43.58
CA GLU A 194 -10.31 -12.78 -43.31
C GLU A 194 -9.36 -13.09 -42.13
N LYS A 195 -8.10 -12.67 -42.25
CA LYS A 195 -7.12 -12.75 -41.19
C LYS A 195 -7.01 -11.41 -40.47
N LEU A 196 -6.86 -11.44 -39.13
CA LEU A 196 -6.66 -10.24 -38.34
C LEU A 196 -5.35 -9.55 -38.68
N THR A 197 -5.39 -8.22 -38.79
CA THR A 197 -4.21 -7.37 -39.02
C THR A 197 -3.51 -6.94 -37.74
N PHE A 198 -4.03 -7.34 -36.58
CA PHE A 198 -3.49 -7.04 -35.26
C PHE A 198 -3.35 -8.32 -34.42
N THR A 199 -2.71 -8.20 -33.27
CA THR A 199 -2.52 -9.28 -32.28
C THR A 199 -2.78 -8.76 -30.87
N GLU A 200 -2.71 -9.64 -29.87
CA GLU A 200 -2.73 -9.24 -28.47
C GLU A 200 -1.64 -8.23 -28.16
N SER A 201 -1.96 -7.22 -27.36
CA SER A 201 -1.10 -6.10 -26.99
C SER A 201 -1.54 -5.46 -25.69
N THR A 202 -0.90 -4.38 -25.27
CA THR A 202 -1.35 -3.60 -24.11
C THR A 202 -2.80 -3.13 -24.25
N HIS A 203 -3.27 -2.91 -25.47
CA HIS A 203 -4.60 -2.39 -25.76
C HIS A 203 -5.58 -3.43 -26.33
N VAL A 204 -5.15 -4.64 -26.59
CA VAL A 204 -5.95 -5.67 -27.27
C VAL A 204 -5.84 -6.99 -26.53
N GLU A 205 -6.97 -7.62 -26.34
CA GLU A 205 -7.07 -9.01 -25.84
C GLU A 205 -8.01 -9.81 -26.73
N ILE A 206 -7.63 -11.04 -27.04
CA ILE A 206 -8.36 -11.95 -27.91
C ILE A 206 -8.72 -13.20 -27.11
N LYS A 207 -9.96 -13.68 -27.22
CA LYS A 207 -10.43 -14.91 -26.58
C LYS A 207 -11.25 -15.75 -27.54
N ASN A 208 -10.89 -17.02 -27.62
CA ASN A 208 -11.66 -18.02 -28.33
C ASN A 208 -12.51 -18.81 -27.33
N PHE A 209 -13.82 -18.53 -27.29
CA PHE A 209 -14.77 -19.31 -26.52
C PHE A 209 -15.79 -19.97 -27.44
N SER A 210 -15.48 -21.18 -27.89
CA SER A 210 -16.33 -21.96 -28.78
C SER A 210 -17.29 -22.93 -28.04
N THR A 211 -17.43 -22.83 -26.72
CA THR A 211 -18.14 -23.82 -25.91
C THR A 211 -19.50 -23.36 -25.41
N GLU A 212 -20.40 -24.32 -25.11
CA GLU A 212 -21.74 -24.13 -24.54
C GLU A 212 -21.79 -23.27 -23.25
N LYS A 213 -20.65 -23.04 -22.59
CA LYS A 213 -20.54 -22.23 -21.36
C LYS A 213 -20.04 -20.80 -21.60
N LEU A 214 -20.27 -20.24 -22.79
CA LEU A 214 -19.79 -18.90 -23.18
C LEU A 214 -20.10 -17.84 -22.11
N LEU A 215 -21.36 -17.72 -21.69
CA LEU A 215 -21.79 -16.73 -20.71
C LEU A 215 -21.06 -16.88 -19.36
N GLN A 216 -20.85 -18.11 -18.89
CA GLN A 216 -20.13 -18.37 -17.65
C GLN A 216 -18.66 -17.93 -17.75
N ARG A 217 -18.00 -18.31 -18.86
CA ARG A 217 -16.59 -17.93 -19.09
C ARG A 217 -16.41 -16.42 -19.20
N ILE A 218 -17.31 -15.74 -19.90
CA ILE A 218 -17.27 -14.28 -19.99
C ILE A 218 -17.41 -13.66 -18.60
N LYS A 219 -18.34 -14.10 -17.78
CA LYS A 219 -18.50 -13.62 -16.39
C LYS A 219 -17.25 -13.84 -15.52
N GLU A 220 -16.51 -14.89 -15.75
CA GLU A 220 -15.29 -15.20 -14.98
C GLU A 220 -14.14 -14.28 -15.34
N ILE A 221 -13.95 -13.94 -16.62
CA ILE A 221 -12.80 -13.16 -17.09
C ILE A 221 -13.06 -11.65 -17.15
N LEU A 222 -14.30 -11.26 -17.45
CA LEU A 222 -14.67 -9.88 -17.76
C LEU A 222 -14.20 -8.87 -16.70
N PRO A 223 -14.39 -9.10 -15.38
CA PRO A 223 -13.96 -8.15 -14.37
C PRO A 223 -12.44 -7.89 -14.37
N GLN A 224 -11.64 -8.91 -14.66
CA GLN A 224 -10.17 -8.79 -14.71
C GLN A 224 -9.72 -7.92 -15.88
N TYR A 225 -10.26 -8.16 -17.08
CA TYR A 225 -9.90 -7.39 -18.27
C TYR A 225 -10.44 -5.97 -18.25
N VAL A 226 -11.68 -5.78 -17.77
CA VAL A 226 -12.24 -4.44 -17.59
C VAL A 226 -11.42 -3.64 -16.58
N SER A 227 -11.05 -4.25 -15.44
CA SER A 227 -10.15 -3.62 -14.45
C SER A 227 -8.80 -3.28 -15.08
N ALA A 228 -8.20 -4.24 -15.82
CA ALA A 228 -6.90 -4.06 -16.43
C ALA A 228 -6.89 -2.91 -17.46
N PHE A 229 -7.86 -2.86 -18.36
CA PHE A 229 -7.97 -1.78 -19.36
C PHE A 229 -8.27 -0.43 -18.70
N ALA A 230 -9.25 -0.38 -17.79
CA ALA A 230 -9.64 0.84 -17.10
C ALA A 230 -8.49 1.47 -16.28
N ASN A 231 -7.65 0.64 -15.65
CA ASN A 231 -6.49 1.09 -14.85
C ASN A 231 -5.21 1.32 -15.70
N THR A 232 -5.29 1.09 -17.03
CA THR A 232 -4.18 1.38 -17.95
C THR A 232 -4.62 2.50 -18.91
N ASP A 233 -4.55 2.32 -20.19
CA ASP A 233 -4.88 3.33 -21.19
C ASP A 233 -6.13 2.98 -22.01
N GLY A 234 -7.00 2.15 -21.46
CA GLY A 234 -8.15 1.59 -22.17
C GLY A 234 -7.74 0.50 -23.16
N GLY A 235 -8.72 -0.11 -23.83
CA GLY A 235 -8.45 -1.16 -24.81
C GLY A 235 -9.69 -1.91 -25.27
N TYR A 236 -9.45 -3.01 -25.96
CA TYR A 236 -10.45 -3.83 -26.64
C TYR A 236 -10.33 -5.29 -26.21
N LEU A 237 -11.43 -5.91 -25.86
CA LEU A 237 -11.58 -7.35 -25.67
C LEU A 237 -12.45 -7.92 -26.77
N PHE A 238 -11.90 -8.83 -27.56
CA PHE A 238 -12.63 -9.53 -28.61
C PHE A 238 -12.82 -11.00 -28.22
N ILE A 239 -14.05 -11.49 -28.28
CA ILE A 239 -14.41 -12.87 -27.97
C ILE A 239 -15.01 -13.52 -29.20
N GLY A 240 -14.44 -14.63 -29.63
CA GLY A 240 -14.75 -15.32 -30.89
C GLY A 240 -13.60 -15.21 -31.91
N LEU A 241 -12.41 -14.78 -31.47
CA LEU A 241 -11.19 -14.75 -32.26
C LEU A 241 -10.16 -15.68 -31.62
N ASN A 242 -9.21 -16.20 -32.40
CA ASN A 242 -8.13 -17.05 -31.88
C ASN A 242 -6.73 -16.40 -32.03
N GLU A 243 -5.73 -17.02 -31.39
CA GLU A 243 -4.33 -16.58 -31.42
C GLU A 243 -3.69 -16.75 -32.82
N ASP A 244 -4.26 -17.62 -33.69
CA ASP A 244 -3.83 -17.81 -35.08
C ASP A 244 -4.37 -16.73 -36.01
N LYS A 245 -4.94 -15.65 -35.44
CA LYS A 245 -5.52 -14.51 -36.15
C LYS A 245 -6.74 -14.87 -36.99
N GLU A 246 -7.50 -15.88 -36.63
CA GLU A 246 -8.69 -16.34 -37.31
C GLU A 246 -9.97 -15.84 -36.64
N ILE A 247 -10.96 -15.54 -37.45
CA ILE A 247 -12.30 -15.15 -37.03
C ILE A 247 -13.13 -16.42 -36.90
N ILE A 248 -13.26 -16.93 -35.66
CA ILE A 248 -14.00 -18.17 -35.40
C ILE A 248 -15.50 -17.88 -35.22
N GLY A 249 -15.81 -16.86 -34.42
CA GLY A 249 -17.17 -16.55 -34.00
C GLY A 249 -17.75 -17.57 -32.99
N PHE A 250 -18.85 -17.23 -32.39
CA PHE A 250 -19.68 -18.16 -31.61
C PHE A 250 -21.12 -18.16 -32.12
N LYS A 251 -21.79 -19.32 -32.04
CA LYS A 251 -23.19 -19.43 -32.43
C LYS A 251 -24.09 -18.88 -31.33
N ALA A 252 -25.04 -18.03 -31.70
CA ALA A 252 -26.04 -17.48 -30.79
C ALA A 252 -27.27 -17.05 -31.57
N GLU A 253 -28.44 -17.10 -30.94
CA GLU A 253 -29.65 -16.43 -31.44
C GLU A 253 -29.71 -14.99 -30.95
N MET A 254 -30.56 -14.15 -31.53
CA MET A 254 -30.69 -12.74 -31.11
C MET A 254 -31.07 -12.61 -29.64
N SER A 255 -31.94 -13.48 -29.14
CA SER A 255 -32.32 -13.53 -27.72
C SER A 255 -31.13 -13.82 -26.77
N ASP A 256 -30.16 -14.62 -27.23
CA ASP A 256 -28.93 -14.93 -26.46
C ASP A 256 -27.97 -13.75 -26.47
N LEU A 257 -27.87 -13.00 -27.56
CA LEU A 257 -27.06 -11.79 -27.65
C LEU A 257 -27.58 -10.71 -26.70
N ASP A 258 -28.89 -10.47 -26.66
CA ASP A 258 -29.53 -9.53 -25.73
C ASP A 258 -29.31 -9.93 -24.27
N LYS A 259 -29.35 -11.25 -23.98
CA LYS A 259 -29.06 -11.76 -22.67
C LYS A 259 -27.58 -11.59 -22.28
N LEU A 260 -26.68 -11.82 -23.23
CA LEU A 260 -25.26 -11.67 -23.04
C LEU A 260 -24.87 -10.21 -22.77
N GLU A 261 -25.45 -9.27 -23.57
CA GLU A 261 -25.24 -7.84 -23.37
C GLU A 261 -25.68 -7.38 -21.99
N ARG A 262 -26.90 -7.75 -21.57
CA ARG A 262 -27.43 -7.44 -20.24
C ARG A 262 -26.55 -8.00 -19.10
N GLU A 263 -25.99 -9.19 -19.26
CA GLU A 263 -25.12 -9.77 -18.25
C GLU A 263 -23.71 -9.15 -18.22
N ILE A 264 -23.18 -8.71 -19.37
CA ILE A 264 -21.95 -7.90 -19.47
C ILE A 264 -22.18 -6.57 -18.74
N GLU A 265 -23.24 -5.85 -19.08
CA GLU A 265 -23.60 -4.59 -18.43
C GLU A 265 -23.72 -4.74 -16.91
N LYS A 266 -24.48 -5.74 -16.47
CA LYS A 266 -24.67 -6.04 -15.04
C LYS A 266 -23.36 -6.39 -14.33
N SER A 267 -22.45 -7.09 -15.00
CA SER A 267 -21.14 -7.44 -14.45
C SER A 267 -20.27 -6.21 -14.30
N ILE A 268 -20.21 -5.33 -15.29
CA ILE A 268 -19.42 -4.09 -15.25
C ILE A 268 -19.98 -3.10 -14.22
N LYS A 269 -21.30 -2.92 -14.15
CA LYS A 269 -21.96 -2.04 -13.16
C LYS A 269 -21.74 -2.49 -11.72
N LYS A 270 -21.50 -3.78 -11.48
CA LYS A 270 -21.22 -4.33 -10.14
C LYS A 270 -19.75 -4.24 -9.73
N MET A 271 -18.86 -3.88 -10.63
CA MET A 271 -17.43 -3.80 -10.32
C MET A 271 -17.17 -2.71 -9.27
N PRO A 272 -16.36 -3.02 -8.24
CA PRO A 272 -16.02 -2.04 -7.24
C PRO A 272 -15.13 -0.93 -7.80
N VAL A 273 -15.51 0.32 -7.59
CA VAL A 273 -14.78 1.52 -8.03
C VAL A 273 -14.46 2.39 -6.82
N HIS A 274 -13.23 2.91 -6.74
CA HIS A 274 -12.85 3.90 -5.75
C HIS A 274 -12.46 5.22 -6.41
N HIS A 275 -13.16 6.30 -6.03
CA HIS A 275 -12.93 7.63 -6.57
C HIS A 275 -12.04 8.46 -5.66
N PHE A 276 -10.97 9.02 -6.24
CA PHE A 276 -10.16 10.09 -5.65
C PHE A 276 -10.54 11.47 -6.21
N CYS A 277 -11.37 11.51 -7.25
CA CYS A 277 -11.90 12.73 -7.86
C CYS A 277 -13.26 13.13 -7.26
N MET A 278 -13.65 14.39 -7.47
CA MET A 278 -14.97 14.90 -7.05
C MET A 278 -16.11 14.33 -7.90
N GLU A 279 -15.84 13.98 -9.15
CA GLU A 279 -16.80 13.46 -10.10
C GLU A 279 -16.92 11.94 -9.95
N ARG A 280 -18.09 11.46 -9.57
CA ARG A 280 -18.40 10.03 -9.50
C ARG A 280 -18.84 9.52 -10.87
N LYS A 281 -17.89 9.26 -11.77
CA LYS A 281 -18.16 8.69 -13.09
C LYS A 281 -18.28 7.17 -13.02
N ASN A 282 -19.13 6.60 -13.88
CA ASN A 282 -19.15 5.15 -14.12
C ASN A 282 -18.01 4.74 -15.06
N ILE A 283 -17.71 3.44 -15.11
CA ILE A 283 -16.79 2.87 -16.10
C ILE A 283 -17.40 3.11 -17.48
N ASN A 284 -16.67 3.78 -18.37
CA ASN A 284 -17.09 4.02 -19.73
C ASN A 284 -16.67 2.85 -20.61
N TYR A 285 -17.63 2.23 -21.27
CA TYR A 285 -17.43 1.10 -22.18
C TYR A 285 -18.47 1.10 -23.29
N SER A 286 -18.16 0.37 -24.36
CA SER A 286 -19.09 0.09 -25.46
C SER A 286 -18.98 -1.39 -25.78
N CYS A 287 -20.12 -2.07 -25.91
CA CYS A 287 -20.21 -3.47 -26.28
C CYS A 287 -21.05 -3.60 -27.56
N LYS A 288 -20.61 -4.46 -28.45
CA LYS A 288 -21.40 -4.81 -29.66
C LYS A 288 -21.06 -6.20 -30.17
N PHE A 289 -21.92 -6.73 -30.99
CA PHE A 289 -21.75 -8.03 -31.64
C PHE A 289 -21.56 -7.82 -33.13
N LEU A 290 -20.46 -8.36 -33.68
CA LEU A 290 -20.13 -8.29 -35.09
C LEU A 290 -20.55 -9.59 -35.74
N GLY A 291 -21.39 -9.54 -36.79
CA GLY A 291 -21.83 -10.73 -37.53
C GLY A 291 -20.66 -11.34 -38.29
N VAL A 292 -20.44 -12.64 -38.16
CA VAL A 292 -19.44 -13.39 -38.94
C VAL A 292 -20.15 -14.09 -40.10
N TYR A 293 -19.71 -13.82 -41.32
CA TYR A 293 -20.27 -14.39 -42.53
C TYR A 293 -19.28 -15.36 -43.18
N ASP A 294 -19.82 -16.47 -43.68
CA ASP A 294 -19.10 -17.46 -44.49
C ASP A 294 -19.87 -17.58 -45.82
N LYS A 295 -19.20 -17.19 -46.92
CA LYS A 295 -19.81 -17.17 -48.27
C LYS A 295 -21.18 -16.47 -48.32
N GLY A 296 -21.29 -15.36 -47.62
CA GLY A 296 -22.52 -14.54 -47.56
C GLY A 296 -23.61 -15.03 -46.60
N SER A 297 -23.37 -16.13 -45.89
CA SER A 297 -24.29 -16.65 -44.86
C SER A 297 -23.78 -16.34 -43.46
N LEU A 298 -24.66 -15.79 -42.61
CA LEU A 298 -24.32 -15.54 -41.21
C LEU A 298 -24.05 -16.87 -40.48
N CYS A 299 -22.83 -17.05 -39.98
CA CYS A 299 -22.40 -18.29 -39.32
C CYS A 299 -22.11 -18.13 -37.82
N GLY A 300 -22.02 -16.91 -37.29
CA GLY A 300 -21.78 -16.65 -35.89
C GLY A 300 -21.58 -15.17 -35.57
N TYR A 301 -21.07 -14.90 -34.37
CA TYR A 301 -20.84 -13.54 -33.88
C TYR A 301 -19.50 -13.43 -33.17
N VAL A 302 -18.91 -12.25 -33.18
CA VAL A 302 -17.79 -11.84 -32.34
C VAL A 302 -18.30 -10.79 -31.36
N CYS A 303 -18.13 -11.01 -30.07
CA CYS A 303 -18.38 -9.99 -29.05
C CYS A 303 -17.18 -9.05 -28.96
N ALA A 304 -17.39 -7.79 -29.23
CA ALA A 304 -16.40 -6.73 -29.20
C ALA A 304 -16.72 -5.75 -28.06
N LEU A 305 -15.84 -5.69 -27.06
CA LEU A 305 -15.95 -4.79 -25.92
C LEU A 305 -14.80 -3.79 -25.95
N ARG A 306 -15.13 -2.49 -25.98
CA ARG A 306 -14.19 -1.39 -25.79
C ARG A 306 -14.34 -0.86 -24.38
N VAL A 307 -13.23 -0.74 -23.65
CA VAL A 307 -13.17 -0.13 -22.31
C VAL A 307 -12.29 1.10 -22.37
N GLU A 308 -12.77 2.22 -21.87
CA GLU A 308 -12.00 3.45 -21.82
C GLU A 308 -11.15 3.51 -20.53
N ARG A 309 -10.07 4.28 -20.58
CA ARG A 309 -9.28 4.57 -19.40
C ARG A 309 -10.15 5.25 -18.34
N PHE A 310 -10.04 4.80 -17.10
CA PHE A 310 -10.81 5.35 -16.00
C PHE A 310 -9.98 6.36 -15.19
N CYS A 311 -10.63 7.38 -14.67
CA CYS A 311 -9.97 8.44 -13.91
C CYS A 311 -9.43 8.02 -12.54
N CYS A 312 -9.93 6.91 -12.00
CA CYS A 312 -9.64 6.44 -10.63
C CYS A 312 -9.34 4.94 -10.64
N ALA A 313 -9.56 4.24 -9.52
CA ALA A 313 -9.23 2.82 -9.41
C ALA A 313 -10.45 1.92 -9.63
N VAL A 314 -10.32 0.96 -10.54
CA VAL A 314 -11.34 -0.06 -10.84
C VAL A 314 -10.84 -1.43 -10.35
N PHE A 315 -11.58 -2.07 -9.48
CA PHE A 315 -11.28 -3.39 -8.94
C PHE A 315 -12.11 -4.46 -9.65
N ALA A 316 -11.53 -5.63 -9.90
CA ALA A 316 -12.29 -6.77 -10.41
C ALA A 316 -13.26 -7.34 -9.37
N LYS A 317 -12.82 -7.34 -8.10
CA LYS A 317 -13.60 -7.74 -6.90
C LYS A 317 -13.10 -6.90 -5.73
N GLU A 318 -13.75 -7.01 -4.57
CA GLU A 318 -13.20 -6.44 -3.34
C GLU A 318 -11.80 -7.02 -3.06
N PRO A 319 -10.87 -6.21 -2.47
CA PRO A 319 -9.53 -6.69 -2.12
C PRO A 319 -9.60 -7.92 -1.23
N ASP A 320 -8.78 -8.93 -1.51
CA ASP A 320 -8.71 -10.15 -0.71
C ASP A 320 -7.70 -9.96 0.43
N SER A 321 -8.13 -9.23 1.45
CA SER A 321 -7.37 -8.93 2.66
C SER A 321 -8.29 -9.10 3.86
N TRP A 322 -7.80 -9.78 4.89
CA TRP A 322 -8.62 -10.23 6.01
C TRP A 322 -8.06 -9.70 7.33
N HIS A 323 -8.94 -9.52 8.30
CA HIS A 323 -8.61 -9.17 9.68
C HIS A 323 -9.59 -9.83 10.66
N VAL A 324 -9.24 -9.82 11.94
CA VAL A 324 -10.16 -10.22 13.01
C VAL A 324 -10.74 -8.96 13.65
N LYS A 325 -12.05 -8.88 13.66
CA LYS A 325 -12.81 -7.79 14.28
C LYS A 325 -14.06 -8.37 14.93
N ASP A 326 -14.40 -7.89 16.12
CA ASP A 326 -15.61 -8.32 16.86
C ASP A 326 -15.74 -9.85 16.95
N ASN A 327 -14.62 -10.52 17.28
CA ASN A 327 -14.50 -11.97 17.38
C ASN A 327 -14.93 -12.72 16.09
N ARG A 328 -14.64 -12.15 14.92
CA ARG A 328 -14.89 -12.79 13.62
C ARG A 328 -13.77 -12.49 12.64
N VAL A 329 -13.48 -13.46 11.79
CA VAL A 329 -12.60 -13.27 10.63
C VAL A 329 -13.41 -12.60 9.52
N MET A 330 -13.05 -11.38 9.17
CA MET A 330 -13.77 -10.56 8.19
C MET A 330 -12.85 -10.09 7.08
N GLN A 331 -13.41 -10.02 5.86
CA GLN A 331 -12.73 -9.38 4.74
C GLN A 331 -12.81 -7.86 4.90
N LEU A 332 -11.70 -7.18 4.67
CA LEU A 332 -11.68 -5.72 4.60
C LEU A 332 -12.52 -5.25 3.40
N THR A 333 -13.38 -4.29 3.64
CA THR A 333 -14.02 -3.57 2.53
C THR A 333 -12.97 -2.79 1.74
N ARG A 334 -13.20 -2.55 0.46
CA ARG A 334 -12.33 -1.73 -0.39
C ARG A 334 -11.98 -0.38 0.26
N LYS A 335 -12.95 0.26 0.91
CA LYS A 335 -12.77 1.56 1.57
C LYS A 335 -11.78 1.43 2.74
N GLU A 336 -11.96 0.45 3.62
CA GLU A 336 -11.05 0.16 4.73
C GLU A 336 -9.65 -0.22 4.22
N TRP A 337 -9.59 -1.10 3.22
CA TRP A 337 -8.34 -1.53 2.62
C TRP A 337 -7.54 -0.34 2.04
N ILE A 338 -8.18 0.53 1.27
CA ILE A 338 -7.54 1.73 0.73
C ILE A 338 -7.14 2.69 1.86
N GLN A 339 -7.96 2.83 2.90
CA GLN A 339 -7.62 3.63 4.06
C GLN A 339 -6.35 3.11 4.74
N PHE A 340 -6.22 1.80 4.93
CA PHE A 340 -4.98 1.21 5.44
C PHE A 340 -3.80 1.38 4.48
N MET A 341 -4.02 1.29 3.18
CA MET A 341 -2.96 1.40 2.17
C MET A 341 -2.51 2.85 1.94
N VAL A 342 -3.43 3.80 1.81
CA VAL A 342 -3.15 5.15 1.29
C VAL A 342 -3.45 6.27 2.29
N GLU A 343 -4.52 6.16 3.09
CA GLU A 343 -5.05 7.24 3.92
C GLU A 343 -4.77 7.03 5.40
N ALA A 344 -4.41 5.81 5.81
CA ALA A 344 -4.03 5.62 7.18
C ALA A 344 -2.99 6.67 7.52
N GLU A 345 -3.21 7.39 8.65
CA GLU A 345 -2.17 8.23 9.23
C GLU A 345 -0.85 7.51 9.08
N PRO A 346 0.16 8.18 8.57
CA PRO A 346 1.48 7.64 8.64
C PRO A 346 1.73 7.24 10.09
N ARG A 347 1.61 5.97 10.44
CA ARG A 347 2.52 5.46 11.43
C ARG A 347 3.86 5.59 10.74
N LEU A 348 4.43 6.75 11.01
CA LEU A 348 5.75 7.11 10.62
C LEU A 348 6.57 5.88 10.77
N SER A 349 7.28 5.52 9.71
CA SER A 349 8.08 4.31 9.65
C SER A 349 8.57 4.01 11.06
N GLY A 350 8.51 2.79 11.58
CA GLY A 350 8.91 2.51 12.97
C GLY A 350 10.35 2.92 13.29
N ARG A 351 10.91 3.77 12.46
CA ARG A 351 12.19 4.44 12.47
C ARG A 351 12.13 5.81 13.12
N ILE A 352 10.97 6.55 13.06
CA ILE A 352 10.86 7.89 13.67
C ILE A 352 9.68 7.93 14.63
N THR A 353 9.95 8.32 15.87
CA THR A 353 8.95 8.59 16.89
C THR A 353 8.63 10.08 16.90
N TYR A 354 7.37 10.45 16.92
CA TYR A 354 6.85 11.82 17.00
C TYR A 354 6.42 12.11 18.43
N THR A 355 6.96 13.17 18.97
CA THR A 355 6.77 13.52 20.39
C THR A 355 6.56 15.04 20.50
N PRO A 356 5.54 15.52 21.25
CA PRO A 356 4.39 14.79 21.79
C PRO A 356 3.38 14.40 20.70
N GLU A 357 2.84 13.20 20.78
CA GLU A 357 1.90 12.68 19.77
C GLU A 357 0.63 13.55 19.65
N ASN A 358 0.11 14.01 20.77
CA ASN A 358 -1.08 14.88 20.81
C ASN A 358 -0.82 16.23 20.12
N LEU A 359 0.36 16.82 20.29
CA LEU A 359 0.72 18.09 19.67
C LEU A 359 0.92 17.91 18.16
N SER A 360 1.67 16.90 17.73
CA SER A 360 1.89 16.64 16.32
C SER A 360 0.58 16.36 15.57
N ARG A 361 -0.33 15.55 16.15
CA ARG A 361 -1.67 15.32 15.59
C ARG A 361 -2.47 16.61 15.45
N LYS A 362 -2.45 17.46 16.48
CA LYS A 362 -3.18 18.74 16.48
C LYS A 362 -2.63 19.68 15.39
N LEU A 363 -1.31 19.79 15.28
CA LEU A 363 -0.65 20.62 14.26
C LEU A 363 -0.98 20.12 12.84
N PHE A 364 -0.97 18.81 12.61
CA PHE A 364 -1.29 18.23 11.30
C PHE A 364 -2.76 18.44 10.91
N LEU A 365 -3.67 18.45 11.88
CA LEU A 365 -5.09 18.75 11.62
C LEU A 365 -5.33 20.24 11.35
N GLN A 366 -4.56 21.12 11.99
CA GLN A 366 -4.72 22.57 11.88
C GLN A 366 -4.07 23.14 10.60
N HIS A 367 -3.03 22.49 10.06
CA HIS A 367 -2.22 23.05 8.97
C HIS A 367 -2.14 22.07 7.81
N GLU A 368 -2.91 22.35 6.76
CA GLU A 368 -2.89 21.59 5.53
C GLU A 368 -1.48 21.63 4.88
N GLY A 369 -0.97 20.47 4.46
CA GLY A 369 0.36 20.33 3.84
C GLY A 369 1.52 20.12 4.82
N LEU A 370 1.40 20.47 6.11
CA LEU A 370 2.48 20.26 7.09
C LEU A 370 2.82 18.78 7.26
N GLN A 371 1.83 17.94 7.32
CA GLN A 371 2.00 16.50 7.45
C GLN A 371 2.74 15.91 6.24
N GLN A 372 2.35 16.30 5.03
CA GLN A 372 2.96 15.82 3.79
C GLN A 372 4.42 16.26 3.70
N LEU A 373 4.71 17.51 4.05
CA LEU A 373 6.06 18.06 4.07
C LEU A 373 6.99 17.28 5.02
N ILE A 374 6.54 17.05 6.24
CA ILE A 374 7.30 16.28 7.24
C ILE A 374 7.54 14.85 6.77
N TYR A 375 6.59 14.27 6.05
CA TYR A 375 6.77 12.96 5.44
C TYR A 375 7.89 12.91 4.41
N GLU A 376 7.87 13.87 3.50
CA GLU A 376 8.88 13.97 2.45
C GLU A 376 10.27 14.16 3.07
N GLU A 377 10.37 14.99 4.09
CA GLU A 377 11.63 15.22 4.82
C GLU A 377 12.12 13.98 5.60
N MET A 378 11.20 13.24 6.20
CA MET A 378 11.55 12.05 6.99
C MET A 378 11.79 10.82 6.14
N GLY A 379 11.49 10.85 4.84
CA GLY A 379 11.64 9.71 3.92
C GLY A 379 13.07 9.15 3.83
N SER A 380 14.07 10.02 3.99
CA SER A 380 15.49 9.65 3.96
C SER A 380 16.10 9.28 5.32
N VAL A 381 15.33 9.42 6.42
CA VAL A 381 15.83 9.19 7.78
C VAL A 381 15.62 7.74 8.20
N SER A 382 16.72 7.04 8.56
CA SER A 382 16.69 5.63 8.90
C SER A 382 16.02 5.33 10.26
N LYS A 383 16.36 6.09 11.29
CA LYS A 383 15.82 5.96 12.66
C LYS A 383 16.01 7.25 13.45
N GLY A 384 14.96 7.74 14.12
CA GLY A 384 15.04 8.99 14.83
C GLY A 384 13.86 9.29 15.76
N SER A 385 13.92 10.43 16.42
CA SER A 385 12.82 11.05 17.14
C SER A 385 12.63 12.46 16.62
N LEU A 386 11.40 12.82 16.24
CA LEU A 386 11.02 14.18 15.85
C LEU A 386 10.19 14.78 16.97
N ILE A 387 10.75 15.81 17.62
CA ILE A 387 10.20 16.42 18.83
C ILE A 387 9.60 17.76 18.45
N PHE A 388 8.28 17.87 18.54
CA PHE A 388 7.53 19.08 18.21
C PHE A 388 7.43 20.03 19.39
N SER A 389 7.52 21.30 19.13
CA SER A 389 7.16 22.39 20.04
C SER A 389 6.39 23.47 19.28
N ARG A 390 5.54 24.21 19.97
CA ARG A 390 4.95 25.42 19.38
C ARG A 390 6.00 26.49 19.18
N SER A 391 6.98 26.56 20.06
CA SER A 391 8.11 27.48 19.96
C SER A 391 9.29 26.93 20.77
N TRP A 392 10.27 26.36 20.09
CA TRP A 392 11.51 25.93 20.75
C TRP A 392 12.27 27.09 21.37
N SER A 393 12.18 28.30 20.81
CA SER A 393 12.80 29.50 21.41
C SER A 393 12.23 29.77 22.79
N LEU A 394 10.91 29.71 22.95
CA LEU A 394 10.24 29.90 24.24
C LEU A 394 10.63 28.78 25.24
N ASP A 395 10.65 27.54 24.78
CA ASP A 395 11.04 26.38 25.60
C ASP A 395 12.49 26.49 26.10
N LEU A 396 13.34 27.14 25.33
CA LEU A 396 14.74 27.40 25.70
C LEU A 396 14.93 28.72 26.47
N GLY A 397 13.86 29.47 26.77
CA GLY A 397 13.93 30.71 27.53
C GLY A 397 14.30 31.94 26.72
N LEU A 398 14.11 31.90 25.43
CA LEU A 398 14.20 33.05 24.52
C LEU A 398 12.83 33.70 24.35
N GLN A 399 12.77 34.79 23.59
CA GLN A 399 11.51 35.43 23.21
C GLN A 399 10.74 34.59 22.18
N GLU A 400 9.42 34.57 22.30
CA GLU A 400 8.53 33.92 21.33
C GLU A 400 8.45 34.73 20.04
N ASN A 401 8.46 34.06 18.90
CA ASN A 401 8.13 34.67 17.62
C ASN A 401 6.73 34.17 17.18
N HIS A 402 5.71 35.02 17.36
CA HIS A 402 4.32 34.68 17.03
C HIS A 402 4.04 34.41 15.55
N LYS A 403 5.00 34.72 14.65
CA LYS A 403 4.91 34.40 13.22
C LYS A 403 5.31 32.94 12.93
N VAL A 404 5.96 32.26 13.87
CA VAL A 404 6.32 30.85 13.77
C VAL A 404 5.09 30.02 14.07
N LEU A 405 4.81 29.07 13.21
CA LEU A 405 3.69 28.14 13.34
C LEU A 405 4.01 27.05 14.36
N CYS A 406 5.13 26.42 14.19
CA CYS A 406 5.74 25.47 15.12
C CYS A 406 7.18 25.20 14.74
N ASP A 407 7.91 24.59 15.67
CA ASP A 407 9.25 24.04 15.45
C ASP A 407 9.24 22.51 15.69
N ALA A 408 10.16 21.80 15.04
CA ALA A 408 10.38 20.39 15.29
C ALA A 408 11.88 20.06 15.30
N LEU A 409 12.34 19.35 16.33
CA LEU A 409 13.72 18.92 16.46
C LEU A 409 13.87 17.44 16.10
N LEU A 410 14.60 17.14 15.03
CA LEU A 410 14.96 15.79 14.64
C LEU A 410 16.24 15.36 15.37
N ILE A 411 16.19 14.23 16.06
CA ILE A 411 17.36 13.53 16.58
C ILE A 411 17.38 12.14 15.94
N SER A 412 18.27 11.94 14.98
CA SER A 412 18.39 10.69 14.20
C SER A 412 19.72 9.98 14.50
N GLN A 413 19.89 8.79 13.95
CA GLN A 413 21.12 8.01 14.10
C GLN A 413 22.19 8.44 13.09
N ASP A 414 21.77 8.84 11.88
CA ASP A 414 22.64 9.00 10.73
C ASP A 414 22.97 10.46 10.42
N ASN A 415 22.30 11.39 11.09
CA ASN A 415 22.48 12.83 10.84
C ASN A 415 22.62 13.61 12.16
N PRO A 416 23.31 14.76 12.15
CA PRO A 416 23.24 15.71 13.26
C PRO A 416 21.80 16.11 13.57
N PRO A 417 21.51 16.59 14.79
CA PRO A 417 20.21 17.18 15.08
C PRO A 417 19.85 18.29 14.10
N VAL A 418 18.60 18.29 13.63
CA VAL A 418 18.06 19.30 12.72
C VAL A 418 16.85 19.96 13.37
N LEU A 419 16.92 21.28 13.52
CA LEU A 419 15.80 22.10 13.96
C LEU A 419 15.03 22.56 12.72
N TYR A 420 13.81 22.12 12.58
CA TYR A 420 12.87 22.56 11.56
C TYR A 420 12.02 23.68 12.11
N THR A 421 11.94 24.81 11.40
CA THR A 421 11.04 25.92 11.71
C THR A 421 10.02 26.07 10.60
N PHE A 422 8.73 26.08 10.97
CA PHE A 422 7.61 26.19 10.03
C PHE A 422 6.89 27.52 10.24
N HIS A 423 6.62 28.26 9.15
CA HIS A 423 5.92 29.55 9.20
C HIS A 423 5.01 29.77 7.98
N MET A 424 4.10 30.74 8.09
CA MET A 424 3.12 31.07 7.04
C MET A 424 3.33 32.44 6.40
N VAL A 425 4.40 33.16 6.77
CA VAL A 425 4.73 34.49 6.27
C VAL A 425 6.13 34.47 5.70
N GLN A 426 6.32 34.91 4.46
CA GLN A 426 7.69 35.02 3.89
C GLN A 426 8.40 36.22 4.54
N ASP A 427 9.41 35.92 5.37
CA ASP A 427 10.21 36.92 6.07
C ASP A 427 11.64 36.40 6.28
N GLU A 428 12.65 37.23 6.10
CA GLU A 428 14.03 36.84 6.30
C GLU A 428 14.44 36.72 7.77
N GLU A 429 13.66 37.31 8.70
CA GLU A 429 13.89 37.21 10.14
C GLU A 429 13.94 35.78 10.68
N PHE A 430 13.27 34.82 10.02
CA PHE A 430 13.25 33.44 10.45
C PHE A 430 14.61 32.74 10.43
N LYS A 431 15.55 33.22 9.58
CA LYS A 431 16.91 32.71 9.58
C LYS A 431 17.62 33.06 10.89
N GLY A 432 17.49 34.30 11.38
CA GLY A 432 18.02 34.74 12.67
C GLY A 432 17.39 33.96 13.84
N TYR A 433 16.04 33.86 13.85
CA TYR A 433 15.29 33.11 14.86
C TYR A 433 15.76 31.66 14.96
N SER A 434 15.75 30.93 13.84
CA SER A 434 16.08 29.50 13.80
C SER A 434 17.56 29.25 14.19
N THR A 435 18.47 30.10 13.73
CA THR A 435 19.91 30.02 14.06
C THR A 435 20.14 30.29 15.54
N GLN A 436 19.52 31.30 16.13
CA GLN A 436 19.66 31.64 17.55
C GLN A 436 19.06 30.54 18.43
N THR A 437 17.90 29.97 18.03
CA THR A 437 17.27 28.85 18.73
C THR A 437 18.17 27.63 18.73
N ALA A 438 18.76 27.27 17.58
CA ALA A 438 19.68 26.14 17.46
C ALA A 438 20.97 26.33 18.29
N GLN A 439 21.54 27.53 18.30
CA GLN A 439 22.71 27.87 19.13
C GLN A 439 22.40 27.73 20.61
N THR A 440 21.26 28.27 21.05
CA THR A 440 20.83 28.21 22.46
C THR A 440 20.57 26.77 22.88
N LEU A 441 19.94 25.97 22.02
CA LEU A 441 19.73 24.54 22.23
C LEU A 441 21.07 23.82 22.43
N LYS A 442 22.04 24.05 21.55
CA LYS A 442 23.39 23.49 21.65
C LYS A 442 24.08 23.84 22.99
N GLN A 443 24.03 25.10 23.36
CA GLN A 443 24.62 25.58 24.63
C GLN A 443 23.98 24.87 25.84
N LYS A 444 22.64 24.79 25.86
CA LYS A 444 21.91 24.15 26.98
C LYS A 444 22.10 22.65 27.05
N LEU A 445 22.26 21.97 25.92
CA LEU A 445 22.62 20.55 25.89
C LEU A 445 23.97 20.30 26.59
N GLY A 446 24.96 21.15 26.38
CA GLY A 446 26.25 21.06 27.05
C GLY A 446 26.21 21.51 28.52
N GLN A 447 25.75 22.73 28.78
CA GLN A 447 25.82 23.36 30.09
C GLN A 447 24.87 22.78 31.13
N ILE A 448 23.62 22.50 30.73
CA ILE A 448 22.57 22.00 31.62
C ILE A 448 22.37 20.49 31.44
N GLY A 449 22.33 20.03 30.18
CA GLY A 449 22.14 18.62 29.86
C GLY A 449 23.31 17.72 30.17
N GLY A 450 24.53 18.31 30.31
CA GLY A 450 25.75 17.56 30.57
C GLY A 450 26.24 16.74 29.38
N TYR A 451 25.87 17.16 28.15
CA TYR A 451 26.34 16.50 26.93
C TYR A 451 27.80 16.92 26.64
N THR A 452 28.72 15.99 26.70
CA THR A 452 30.16 16.24 26.58
C THR A 452 30.73 15.94 25.19
N LYS A 453 29.96 15.28 24.29
CA LYS A 453 30.41 14.96 22.96
C LYS A 453 30.18 16.14 22.00
N LYS A 454 30.92 16.15 20.90
CA LYS A 454 30.72 17.15 19.84
C LYS A 454 29.31 17.03 19.27
N VAL A 455 28.63 18.16 19.12
CA VAL A 455 27.28 18.24 18.56
C VAL A 455 27.14 19.53 17.76
N CYS A 456 26.50 19.45 16.61
CA CYS A 456 25.98 20.61 15.90
C CYS A 456 24.45 20.46 15.78
N VAL A 457 23.75 21.57 15.80
CA VAL A 457 22.32 21.63 15.50
C VAL A 457 22.18 22.38 14.20
N MET A 458 21.74 21.70 13.17
CA MET A 458 21.47 22.29 11.85
C MET A 458 20.08 22.87 11.83
N THR A 459 19.83 23.85 10.95
CA THR A 459 18.50 24.44 10.80
C THR A 459 17.97 24.27 9.39
N LYS A 460 16.65 24.08 9.29
CA LYS A 460 15.92 24.08 8.04
C LYS A 460 14.58 24.80 8.22
N ILE A 461 14.29 25.75 7.33
CA ILE A 461 13.15 26.63 7.45
C ILE A 461 12.20 26.37 6.29
N PHE A 462 10.92 26.17 6.61
CA PHE A 462 9.89 25.90 5.64
C PHE A 462 8.78 26.95 5.69
N TYR A 463 8.41 27.41 4.52
CA TYR A 463 7.23 28.21 4.29
C TYR A 463 6.05 27.32 3.92
N LEU A 464 4.93 27.54 4.59
CA LEU A 464 3.65 26.89 4.36
C LEU A 464 2.64 27.91 3.86
N SER A 465 2.17 27.80 2.62
CA SER A 465 1.12 28.71 2.13
C SER A 465 -0.23 28.31 2.68
N ARG A 466 -1.19 29.24 2.69
CA ARG A 466 -2.58 28.97 3.06
C ARG A 466 -3.27 27.93 2.16
N GLU A 467 -2.75 27.71 0.96
CA GLU A 467 -3.24 26.71 0.00
C GLU A 467 -2.57 25.33 0.18
N GLY A 468 -1.80 25.13 1.25
CA GLY A 468 -1.08 23.88 1.52
C GLY A 468 0.16 23.65 0.65
N LYS A 469 0.59 24.64 -0.14
CA LYS A 469 1.87 24.58 -0.87
C LYS A 469 3.02 24.80 0.10
N THR A 470 4.06 23.99 -0.03
CA THR A 470 5.24 24.05 0.82
C THR A 470 6.49 24.37 0.00
N SER A 471 7.38 25.16 0.57
CA SER A 471 8.70 25.42 -0.01
C SER A 471 9.77 25.49 1.07
N CYS A 472 10.96 24.95 0.78
CA CYS A 472 12.12 25.13 1.65
C CYS A 472 12.70 26.53 1.40
N GLN A 473 12.66 27.38 2.42
CA GLN A 473 13.19 28.73 2.34
C GLN A 473 14.69 28.78 2.65
N TYR A 474 15.15 27.94 3.57
CA TYR A 474 16.53 27.92 4.01
C TYR A 474 16.94 26.53 4.52
N ASP A 475 18.07 26.01 4.06
CA ASP A 475 18.65 24.74 4.52
C ASP A 475 20.14 24.90 4.83
N LEU A 476 20.49 24.98 6.10
CA LEU A 476 21.87 25.10 6.54
C LEU A 476 22.72 23.86 6.16
N ARG A 477 22.12 22.69 6.00
CA ARG A 477 22.83 21.46 5.62
C ARG A 477 23.52 21.56 4.26
N LEU A 478 23.01 22.42 3.38
CA LEU A 478 23.59 22.69 2.06
C LEU A 478 24.73 23.73 2.10
N GLN A 479 24.87 24.48 3.19
CA GLN A 479 25.79 25.61 3.30
C GLN A 479 26.98 25.33 4.22
N VAL A 480 26.86 24.35 5.14
CA VAL A 480 27.89 24.10 6.17
C VAL A 480 28.26 22.62 6.21
N ILE A 481 29.56 22.35 6.10
CA ILE A 481 30.12 21.00 6.24
C ILE A 481 30.76 20.91 7.63
N TYR A 482 30.34 19.90 8.41
CA TYR A 482 30.95 19.59 9.68
C TYR A 482 31.93 18.42 9.55
N PRO A 483 32.97 18.35 10.42
CA PRO A 483 33.84 17.18 10.52
C PRO A 483 33.02 15.91 10.88
N GLU A 484 33.47 14.73 10.44
CA GLU A 484 32.81 13.43 10.71
C GLU A 484 32.53 13.19 12.20
N SER A 485 33.38 13.74 13.09
CA SER A 485 33.19 13.63 14.54
C SER A 485 31.91 14.28 15.09
N TYR A 486 31.19 15.05 14.30
CA TYR A 486 29.90 15.66 14.64
C TYR A 486 28.70 14.82 14.23
N TYR A 487 28.92 13.80 13.41
CA TYR A 487 27.84 12.90 12.98
C TYR A 487 27.64 11.77 14.00
N PHE A 488 26.39 11.38 14.20
CA PHE A 488 26.05 10.31 15.15
C PHE A 488 26.21 8.95 14.50
N THR A 489 27.15 8.16 15.03
CA THR A 489 27.48 6.83 14.50
C THR A 489 26.94 5.69 15.37
N SER A 490 26.28 5.98 16.50
CA SER A 490 25.79 4.93 17.39
C SER A 490 24.46 5.25 18.06
N THR A 491 23.71 4.17 18.35
CA THR A 491 22.48 4.25 19.14
C THR A 491 22.72 4.83 20.54
N GLN A 492 23.90 4.62 21.12
CA GLN A 492 24.27 5.17 22.43
C GLN A 492 24.42 6.69 22.39
N THR A 493 25.04 7.24 21.36
CA THR A 493 25.18 8.69 21.15
C THR A 493 23.81 9.38 21.10
N ARG A 494 22.85 8.76 20.38
CA ARG A 494 21.46 9.25 20.33
C ARG A 494 20.79 9.22 21.71
N LYS A 495 20.93 8.13 22.46
CA LYS A 495 20.38 8.01 23.83
C LYS A 495 20.97 9.07 24.77
N ASP A 496 22.27 9.31 24.69
CA ASP A 496 22.96 10.31 25.51
C ASP A 496 22.45 11.72 25.20
N LEU A 497 22.22 12.03 23.93
CA LEU A 497 21.68 13.32 23.50
C LEU A 497 20.23 13.52 23.97
N LEU A 498 19.37 12.50 23.84
CA LEU A 498 17.99 12.56 24.35
C LEU A 498 17.96 12.74 25.88
N LYS A 499 18.85 12.06 26.61
CA LYS A 499 18.98 12.26 28.07
C LYS A 499 19.42 13.67 28.43
N ALA A 500 20.38 14.23 27.68
CA ALA A 500 20.85 15.60 27.89
C ALA A 500 19.75 16.61 27.59
N LEU A 501 18.99 16.42 26.52
CA LEU A 501 17.85 17.26 26.16
C LEU A 501 16.79 17.24 27.28
N PHE A 502 16.44 16.04 27.78
CA PHE A 502 15.50 15.89 28.88
C PHE A 502 15.95 16.65 30.13
N LYS A 503 17.24 16.51 30.54
CA LYS A 503 17.78 17.24 31.69
C LYS A 503 17.75 18.76 31.48
N ALA A 504 18.08 19.23 30.27
CA ALA A 504 18.05 20.65 29.95
C ALA A 504 16.63 21.22 30.06
N LEU A 505 15.64 20.54 29.52
CA LEU A 505 14.25 20.97 29.55
C LEU A 505 13.66 20.92 30.99
N LYS A 506 13.88 19.82 31.72
CA LYS A 506 13.38 19.65 33.11
C LYS A 506 13.90 20.76 34.04
N ARG A 507 15.14 21.19 33.90
CA ARG A 507 15.71 22.24 34.74
C ARG A 507 15.16 23.63 34.40
N LEU A 508 14.73 23.83 33.14
CA LEU A 508 14.07 25.04 32.69
C LEU A 508 12.61 25.12 33.18
N GLU A 509 11.90 23.98 33.32
CA GLU A 509 10.57 23.88 33.95
C GLU A 509 10.59 24.35 35.41
N SER A 510 11.63 24.04 36.18
CA SER A 510 11.75 24.43 37.62
C SER A 510 11.93 25.93 37.80
N VAL A 511 12.18 26.71 36.77
CA VAL A 511 12.43 28.15 36.78
C VAL A 511 11.24 28.97 36.23
N ARG A 512 10.26 28.34 35.60
CA ARG A 512 9.07 28.98 35.02
C ARG A 512 7.77 28.29 35.45
N ASP A 513 6.75 29.08 35.74
CA ASP A 513 5.43 28.63 36.20
C ASP A 513 4.77 27.56 35.28
N GLN A 514 4.39 26.54 35.88
CA GLN A 514 3.68 25.26 35.76
C GLN A 514 2.77 24.94 34.54
N PHE A 515 2.46 25.76 33.56
CA PHE A 515 1.31 25.50 32.68
C PHE A 515 1.58 25.08 31.21
N ALA A 516 2.76 25.26 30.64
CA ALA A 516 3.04 24.95 29.23
C ALA A 516 3.97 23.73 28.98
N PHE A 517 4.72 23.32 29.96
CA PHE A 517 5.87 22.39 29.80
C PHE A 517 5.59 20.93 30.18
N ALA A 518 4.56 20.65 30.93
CA ALA A 518 4.26 19.28 31.42
C ALA A 518 4.15 18.23 30.28
N SER A 519 3.89 18.66 29.05
CA SER A 519 3.69 17.74 27.94
C SER A 519 4.96 17.20 27.28
N VAL A 520 6.04 17.99 27.16
CA VAL A 520 7.25 17.57 26.42
C VAL A 520 8.19 16.75 27.32
N SER A 521 8.42 17.19 28.55
CA SER A 521 9.30 16.47 29.50
C SER A 521 8.73 15.14 29.95
N GLN A 522 7.41 15.02 30.19
CA GLN A 522 6.75 13.77 30.55
C GLN A 522 6.80 12.74 29.42
N ILE A 523 6.70 13.16 28.15
CA ILE A 523 6.63 12.26 27.00
C ILE A 523 8.03 11.80 26.57
N ILE A 524 9.06 12.64 26.66
CA ILE A 524 10.45 12.21 26.44
C ILE A 524 10.86 11.16 27.47
N SER A 525 10.36 11.25 28.72
CA SER A 525 10.63 10.25 29.76
C SER A 525 10.02 8.88 29.45
N ILE A 526 8.80 8.83 28.92
CA ILE A 526 8.10 7.58 28.60
C ILE A 526 8.77 6.83 27.45
N ASP A 527 9.14 7.50 26.36
CA ASP A 527 9.78 6.88 25.20
C ASP A 527 11.24 6.44 25.44
N CYS A 528 11.97 7.12 26.30
CA CYS A 528 13.33 6.72 26.66
C CYS A 528 13.39 5.51 27.59
N PHE A 529 12.35 5.21 28.36
CA PHE A 529 12.34 4.22 29.43
C PHE A 529 11.45 3.00 29.21
N GLN A 530 10.58 2.97 28.21
CA GLN A 530 9.68 1.81 27.96
C GLN A 530 10.33 0.58 27.35
N LYS A 531 11.62 0.61 26.97
CA LYS A 531 12.34 -0.59 26.50
C LYS A 531 13.59 -0.86 27.33
N ASN A 532 13.45 -1.76 28.29
CA ASN A 532 14.52 -2.42 29.05
C ASN A 532 15.25 -1.57 30.10
N ASP A 533 14.65 -1.29 31.26
CA ASP A 533 15.34 -1.42 32.53
C ASP A 533 14.41 -1.11 33.71
N LYS A 534 13.71 -2.11 34.22
CA LYS A 534 13.02 -2.08 35.52
C LYS A 534 13.99 -1.91 36.71
N LYS A 535 15.29 -1.83 36.46
CA LYS A 535 16.31 -1.73 37.53
C LYS A 535 16.82 -0.31 37.81
N MET A 536 16.50 0.70 37.03
CA MET A 536 17.02 2.08 37.24
C MET A 536 16.08 3.04 38.00
N PHE A 537 14.89 2.59 38.39
CA PHE A 537 13.93 3.45 39.13
C PHE A 537 14.17 3.53 40.65
N LYS A 538 15.30 3.02 41.18
CA LYS A 538 15.60 3.10 42.61
C LYS A 538 16.46 4.30 43.04
N TYR A 539 16.91 5.13 42.09
CA TYR A 539 17.80 6.28 42.41
C TYR A 539 17.51 7.52 41.53
N CYS A 540 16.27 7.89 41.37
CA CYS A 540 15.92 9.26 40.91
C CYS A 540 14.79 9.81 41.77
#